data_21e63cc12947053ba243af4a9c849790
#
_entry.id   21e63cc12947053ba243af4a9c849790
#
_cell.length_a   1.000
_cell.length_b   1.000
_cell.length_c   1.000
_cell.angle_alpha   90.00
_cell.angle_beta   90.00
_cell.angle_gamma   90.00
#
_symmetry.space_group_name_H-M   'P 1'
#
loop_
_entity.id
_entity.type
_entity.pdbx_description
1 polymer ?
#
loop_
_entity_poly.entity_id
_entity_poly.type
_entity_poly.pdbx_seq_one_letter_code
_entity_poly.pdbx_strand_id
1 'polypeptide(L)'
;MKLMLIGLLCLSFPFTAAAINVGTLTFAMDQDRSFTAKRVLNNNRSARLYQVSIRAIDRPGEREVRSRPADGELLFAPRQLTLQAGQAEYYKFFYRGPQDNRERYYRVSFREVPTRLFEPGPRRGAGVNLEPIVVMDTILVVRPRQVNFAYRLDTQRGTLTNTGNTYFKFLLKPGCNSTDEEGVTEYLRPGDTVTHAGIRLKGQKFIIYNDKFISVDRSCLD
;
A
#
# COMPACT_ATOMS: atom_id res chain seq x y z
N MET A 1 30.35 42.78 -35.03
CA MET A 1 29.19 41.90 -35.27
C MET A 1 29.14 40.96 -34.05
N LYS A 2 28.36 41.37 -32.99
CA LYS A 2 28.23 40.58 -31.75
C LYS A 2 27.01 39.70 -31.87
N LEU A 3 27.21 38.38 -31.98
CA LEU A 3 26.14 37.39 -31.90
C LEU A 3 25.66 37.32 -30.44
N MET A 4 24.45 37.73 -30.21
CA MET A 4 23.74 37.61 -28.95
C MET A 4 23.15 36.21 -28.85
N LEU A 5 23.79 35.33 -28.07
CA LEU A 5 23.30 33.96 -27.79
C LEU A 5 22.21 34.08 -26.72
N ILE A 6 20.95 34.13 -27.16
CA ILE A 6 19.79 34.05 -26.27
C ILE A 6 19.62 32.58 -25.86
N GLY A 7 20.15 32.25 -24.68
CA GLY A 7 19.91 30.96 -24.04
C GLY A 7 18.44 30.84 -23.65
N LEU A 8 17.69 29.99 -24.37
CA LEU A 8 16.33 29.59 -24.02
C LEU A 8 16.38 28.73 -22.74
N LEU A 9 16.27 29.40 -21.59
CA LEU A 9 16.15 28.72 -20.31
C LEU A 9 14.73 28.14 -20.22
N CYS A 10 14.56 26.87 -20.64
CA CYS A 10 13.34 26.10 -20.38
C CYS A 10 13.20 25.91 -18.88
N LEU A 11 12.44 26.79 -18.23
CA LEU A 11 11.96 26.59 -16.87
C LEU A 11 11.02 25.38 -16.88
N SER A 12 11.56 24.19 -16.61
CA SER A 12 10.80 23.01 -16.28
C SER A 12 10.12 23.23 -14.92
N PHE A 13 8.91 23.77 -14.91
CA PHE A 13 8.08 23.77 -13.73
C PHE A 13 7.72 22.33 -13.39
N PRO A 14 8.06 21.82 -12.19
CA PRO A 14 7.60 20.52 -11.77
C PRO A 14 6.07 20.59 -11.63
N PHE A 15 5.35 19.96 -12.55
CA PHE A 15 3.91 19.75 -12.37
C PHE A 15 3.75 18.74 -11.25
N THR A 16 3.36 19.20 -10.07
CA THR A 16 2.96 18.31 -8.99
C THR A 16 1.71 17.56 -9.42
N ALA A 17 1.83 16.27 -9.71
CA ALA A 17 0.67 15.42 -9.93
C ALA A 17 -0.17 15.41 -8.66
N ALA A 18 -1.33 16.05 -8.73
CA ALA A 18 -2.30 16.05 -7.64
C ALA A 18 -3.18 14.82 -7.81
N ALA A 19 -3.29 13.98 -6.76
CA ALA A 19 -4.08 12.75 -6.76
C ALA A 19 -4.49 12.39 -5.33
N ILE A 20 -5.37 11.40 -5.21
CA ILE A 20 -5.70 10.77 -3.93
C ILE A 20 -4.44 10.32 -3.19
N ASN A 21 -4.37 10.61 -1.89
CA ASN A 21 -3.35 10.07 -1.00
C ASN A 21 -4.00 9.17 0.04
N VAL A 22 -3.68 7.89 -0.02
CA VAL A 22 -4.16 6.85 0.91
C VAL A 22 -3.05 6.39 1.87
N GLY A 23 -1.87 7.02 1.84
CA GLY A 23 -0.70 6.59 2.63
C GLY A 23 -0.20 5.22 2.19
N THR A 24 0.11 4.33 3.14
CA THR A 24 0.62 2.98 2.84
C THR A 24 -0.38 2.15 2.05
N LEU A 25 0.09 1.42 1.04
CA LEU A 25 -0.78 0.58 0.20
C LEU A 25 -1.20 -0.73 0.87
N THR A 26 -0.48 -1.16 1.92
CA THR A 26 -0.85 -2.31 2.75
C THR A 26 -1.06 -1.83 4.18
N PHE A 27 -2.19 -2.20 4.77
CA PHE A 27 -2.50 -1.93 6.17
C PHE A 27 -3.15 -3.14 6.81
N ALA A 28 -2.98 -3.29 8.12
CA ALA A 28 -3.42 -4.48 8.84
C ALA A 28 -4.50 -4.15 9.87
N MET A 29 -5.30 -5.15 10.15
CA MET A 29 -6.13 -5.24 11.35
C MET A 29 -5.49 -6.30 12.25
N ASP A 30 -4.97 -5.86 13.41
CA ASP A 30 -4.22 -6.70 14.32
C ASP A 30 -5.09 -7.81 14.97
N GLN A 31 -4.42 -8.79 15.56
CA GLN A 31 -5.02 -9.99 16.10
C GLN A 31 -6.08 -9.75 17.18
N ASP A 32 -5.91 -8.69 17.97
CA ASP A 32 -6.78 -8.27 19.08
C ASP A 32 -7.86 -7.27 18.66
N ARG A 33 -7.90 -6.91 17.37
CA ARG A 33 -8.81 -5.89 16.84
C ARG A 33 -9.79 -6.47 15.83
N SER A 34 -11.00 -5.97 15.88
CA SER A 34 -12.03 -6.17 14.85
C SER A 34 -12.32 -4.90 14.05
N PHE A 35 -11.49 -3.88 14.22
CA PHE A 35 -11.65 -2.56 13.64
C PHE A 35 -10.31 -1.96 13.23
N THR A 36 -10.28 -1.31 12.07
CA THR A 36 -9.19 -0.44 11.62
C THR A 36 -9.74 0.73 10.81
N ALA A 37 -8.96 1.79 10.67
CA ALA A 37 -9.32 2.95 9.87
C ALA A 37 -8.20 3.32 8.91
N LYS A 38 -8.59 3.81 7.73
CA LYS A 38 -7.67 4.27 6.70
C LYS A 38 -7.94 5.72 6.38
N ARG A 39 -6.96 6.58 6.57
CA ARG A 39 -7.04 8.00 6.22
C ARG A 39 -6.92 8.16 4.71
N VAL A 40 -7.81 8.94 4.12
CA VAL A 40 -7.79 9.34 2.70
C VAL A 40 -7.74 10.86 2.65
N LEU A 41 -6.79 11.40 1.91
CA LEU A 41 -6.58 12.83 1.71
C LEU A 41 -6.84 13.19 0.24
N ASN A 42 -7.69 14.18 0.00
CA ASN A 42 -7.82 14.81 -1.30
C ASN A 42 -6.66 15.80 -1.52
N ASN A 43 -5.63 15.36 -2.23
CA ASN A 43 -4.49 16.20 -2.58
C ASN A 43 -4.69 16.99 -3.90
N ASN A 44 -5.92 16.97 -4.46
CA ASN A 44 -6.27 17.75 -5.64
C ASN A 44 -6.61 19.21 -5.25
N ARG A 45 -6.64 20.08 -6.26
CA ARG A 45 -7.01 21.50 -6.11
C ARG A 45 -8.53 21.74 -6.14
N SER A 46 -9.32 20.69 -6.30
CA SER A 46 -10.80 20.77 -6.38
C SER A 46 -11.44 19.63 -5.59
N ALA A 47 -12.73 19.76 -5.31
CA ALA A 47 -13.50 18.72 -4.65
C ALA A 47 -13.52 17.44 -5.50
N ARG A 48 -13.48 16.28 -4.82
CA ARG A 48 -13.52 14.94 -5.41
C ARG A 48 -14.51 14.05 -4.65
N LEU A 49 -15.25 13.24 -5.40
CA LEU A 49 -16.04 12.16 -4.83
C LEU A 49 -15.17 10.91 -4.74
N TYR A 50 -15.07 10.34 -3.54
CA TYR A 50 -14.37 9.08 -3.27
C TYR A 50 -15.39 7.98 -3.04
N GLN A 51 -15.27 6.90 -3.79
CA GLN A 51 -16.11 5.70 -3.66
C GLN A 51 -15.21 4.54 -3.25
N VAL A 52 -15.65 3.74 -2.28
CA VAL A 52 -14.89 2.57 -1.81
C VAL A 52 -15.61 1.30 -2.17
N SER A 53 -14.84 0.32 -2.64
CA SER A 53 -15.30 -1.04 -2.86
C SER A 53 -14.30 -2.05 -2.29
N ILE A 54 -14.81 -3.22 -1.89
CA ILE A 54 -13.99 -4.28 -1.29
C ILE A 54 -14.24 -5.60 -2.04
N ARG A 55 -13.13 -6.33 -2.26
CA ARG A 55 -13.13 -7.71 -2.74
C ARG A 55 -12.26 -8.55 -1.81
N ALA A 56 -12.70 -9.73 -1.43
CA ALA A 56 -11.83 -10.72 -0.83
C ALA A 56 -10.87 -11.24 -1.91
N ILE A 57 -9.61 -11.48 -1.54
CA ILE A 57 -8.60 -12.04 -2.42
C ILE A 57 -7.95 -13.24 -1.74
N ASP A 58 -7.60 -14.27 -2.51
CA ASP A 58 -6.91 -15.45 -1.99
C ASP A 58 -5.49 -15.11 -1.52
N ARG A 59 -4.83 -14.22 -2.24
CA ARG A 59 -3.47 -13.72 -1.97
C ARG A 59 -3.23 -12.40 -2.69
N PRO A 60 -2.46 -11.48 -2.11
CA PRO A 60 -1.98 -10.30 -2.83
C PRO A 60 -1.02 -10.66 -3.96
N GLY A 61 -1.10 -9.97 -5.09
CA GLY A 61 -0.17 -10.09 -6.20
C GLY A 61 -0.84 -10.11 -7.57
N GLU A 62 -0.07 -10.34 -8.61
CA GLU A 62 -0.54 -10.31 -10.01
C GLU A 62 -1.55 -11.40 -10.35
N ARG A 63 -1.47 -12.54 -9.66
CA ARG A 63 -2.34 -13.71 -9.87
C ARG A 63 -3.41 -13.85 -8.79
N GLU A 64 -3.84 -12.73 -8.18
CA GLU A 64 -4.89 -12.78 -7.18
C GLU A 64 -6.23 -13.21 -7.76
N VAL A 65 -6.93 -14.09 -7.05
CA VAL A 65 -8.31 -14.45 -7.36
C VAL A 65 -9.22 -13.60 -6.49
N ARG A 66 -10.07 -12.80 -7.13
CA ARG A 66 -11.01 -11.89 -6.47
C ARG A 66 -12.36 -12.56 -6.30
N SER A 67 -12.92 -12.46 -5.11
CA SER A 67 -14.27 -12.93 -4.79
C SER A 67 -15.05 -11.86 -4.01
N ARG A 68 -16.34 -12.09 -3.84
CA ARG A 68 -17.13 -11.28 -2.91
C ARG A 68 -16.84 -11.76 -1.49
N PRO A 69 -16.59 -10.87 -0.50
CA PRO A 69 -16.58 -11.29 0.90
C PRO A 69 -17.90 -11.92 1.28
N ALA A 70 -17.90 -12.84 2.25
CA ALA A 70 -19.16 -13.38 2.79
C ALA A 70 -20.02 -12.24 3.35
N ASP A 71 -21.34 -12.43 3.36
CA ASP A 71 -22.26 -11.38 3.80
C ASP A 71 -21.99 -10.98 5.27
N GLY A 72 -21.75 -9.69 5.48
CA GLY A 72 -21.42 -9.14 6.80
C GLY A 72 -20.02 -9.43 7.32
N GLU A 73 -19.18 -10.18 6.58
CA GLU A 73 -17.81 -10.53 7.01
C GLU A 73 -16.93 -9.30 7.21
N LEU A 74 -16.96 -8.34 6.28
CA LEU A 74 -16.22 -7.10 6.36
C LEU A 74 -17.15 -5.92 6.02
N LEU A 75 -17.47 -5.14 7.04
CA LEU A 75 -18.26 -3.93 6.91
C LEU A 75 -17.34 -2.71 6.79
N PHE A 76 -17.78 -1.69 6.07
CA PHE A 76 -17.03 -0.45 5.94
C PHE A 76 -17.94 0.77 5.77
N ALA A 77 -17.46 1.91 6.26
CA ALA A 77 -18.12 3.19 6.17
C ALA A 77 -17.10 4.35 6.12
N PRO A 78 -17.41 5.44 5.39
CA PRO A 78 -18.53 5.59 4.47
C PRO A 78 -18.30 4.79 3.16
N ARG A 79 -19.35 4.52 2.39
CA ARG A 79 -19.21 3.91 1.05
C ARG A 79 -18.77 4.92 0.01
N GLN A 80 -19.18 6.16 0.20
CA GLN A 80 -18.76 7.29 -0.62
C GLN A 80 -18.74 8.58 0.21
N LEU A 81 -17.87 9.51 -0.17
CA LEU A 81 -17.70 10.78 0.51
C LEU A 81 -17.09 11.81 -0.45
N THR A 82 -17.62 13.04 -0.44
CA THR A 82 -16.98 14.15 -1.14
C THR A 82 -16.01 14.84 -0.20
N LEU A 83 -14.76 15.00 -0.62
CA LEU A 83 -13.73 15.75 0.09
C LEU A 83 -13.39 17.02 -0.70
N GLN A 84 -13.33 18.16 -0.01
CA GLN A 84 -12.82 19.40 -0.55
C GLN A 84 -11.30 19.32 -0.79
N ALA A 85 -10.74 20.24 -1.54
CA ALA A 85 -9.30 20.37 -1.73
C ALA A 85 -8.57 20.40 -0.38
N GLY A 86 -7.57 19.53 -0.18
CA GLY A 86 -6.80 19.42 1.05
C GLY A 86 -7.52 18.78 2.24
N GLN A 87 -8.80 18.42 2.11
CA GLN A 87 -9.55 17.74 3.16
C GLN A 87 -9.18 16.26 3.24
N ALA A 88 -9.17 15.73 4.45
CA ALA A 88 -8.97 14.31 4.71
C ALA A 88 -10.07 13.75 5.61
N GLU A 89 -10.36 12.47 5.43
CA GLU A 89 -11.34 11.74 6.23
C GLU A 89 -10.92 10.29 6.41
N TYR A 90 -11.52 9.61 7.40
CA TYR A 90 -11.23 8.22 7.72
C TYR A 90 -12.31 7.28 7.22
N TYR A 91 -11.91 6.30 6.41
CA TYR A 91 -12.72 5.14 6.08
C TYR A 91 -12.49 4.06 7.13
N LYS A 92 -13.58 3.57 7.72
CA LYS A 92 -13.59 2.63 8.85
C LYS A 92 -13.96 1.26 8.36
N PHE A 93 -13.24 0.22 8.82
CA PHE A 93 -13.42 -1.17 8.45
C PHE A 93 -13.66 -1.99 9.71
N PHE A 94 -14.73 -2.82 9.70
CA PHE A 94 -15.13 -3.67 10.82
C PHE A 94 -15.19 -5.11 10.34
N TYR A 95 -14.37 -5.95 10.93
CA TYR A 95 -14.32 -7.38 10.60
C TYR A 95 -15.19 -8.20 11.54
N ARG A 96 -16.09 -8.99 10.97
CA ARG A 96 -17.00 -9.91 11.66
C ARG A 96 -16.87 -11.36 11.16
N GLY A 97 -15.86 -11.64 10.37
CA GLY A 97 -15.59 -12.96 9.83
C GLY A 97 -15.05 -13.93 10.90
N PRO A 98 -14.63 -15.13 10.47
CA PRO A 98 -14.12 -16.16 11.36
C PRO A 98 -12.98 -15.68 12.25
N GLN A 99 -13.06 -16.01 13.53
CA GLN A 99 -12.05 -15.71 14.55
C GLN A 99 -11.08 -16.89 14.67
N ASP A 100 -10.36 -17.19 13.61
CA ASP A 100 -9.47 -18.34 13.48
C ASP A 100 -7.99 -17.93 13.30
N ASN A 101 -7.12 -18.91 13.05
CA ASN A 101 -5.69 -18.72 12.91
C ASN A 101 -5.25 -18.55 11.44
N ARG A 102 -6.15 -18.08 10.56
CA ARG A 102 -5.86 -17.83 9.15
C ARG A 102 -5.81 -16.33 8.88
N GLU A 103 -4.75 -15.91 8.19
CA GLU A 103 -4.66 -14.56 7.64
C GLU A 103 -5.58 -14.41 6.42
N ARG A 104 -6.27 -13.29 6.32
CA ARG A 104 -7.18 -12.96 5.21
C ARG A 104 -6.81 -11.66 4.56
N TYR A 105 -7.06 -11.58 3.27
CA TYR A 105 -6.68 -10.45 2.45
C TYR A 105 -7.89 -9.87 1.73
N TYR A 106 -7.97 -8.53 1.69
CA TYR A 106 -9.01 -7.81 0.98
C TYR A 106 -8.39 -6.73 0.12
N ARG A 107 -8.80 -6.67 -1.14
CA ARG A 107 -8.51 -5.56 -2.03
C ARG A 107 -9.50 -4.45 -1.72
N VAL A 108 -9.02 -3.32 -1.24
CA VAL A 108 -9.80 -2.11 -0.97
C VAL A 108 -9.46 -1.10 -2.05
N SER A 109 -10.43 -0.82 -2.91
CA SER A 109 -10.28 0.10 -4.05
C SER A 109 -10.93 1.43 -3.72
N PHE A 110 -10.16 2.51 -3.77
CA PHE A 110 -10.60 3.89 -3.64
C PHE A 110 -10.70 4.49 -5.05
N ARG A 111 -11.91 4.79 -5.50
CA ARG A 111 -12.18 5.42 -6.79
C ARG A 111 -12.43 6.91 -6.60
N GLU A 112 -11.54 7.74 -7.13
CA GLU A 112 -11.65 9.19 -7.13
C GLU A 112 -12.34 9.65 -8.41
N VAL A 113 -13.41 10.41 -8.26
CA VAL A 113 -14.22 10.95 -9.37
C VAL A 113 -14.32 12.46 -9.25
N PRO A 114 -14.07 13.23 -10.34
CA PRO A 114 -14.28 14.66 -10.36
C PRO A 114 -15.74 15.04 -10.07
N THR A 115 -15.98 15.97 -9.14
CA THR A 115 -17.35 16.38 -8.78
C THR A 115 -18.05 17.16 -9.89
N ARG A 116 -17.30 17.83 -10.76
CA ARG A 116 -17.86 18.56 -11.92
C ARG A 116 -18.63 17.69 -12.91
N LEU A 117 -18.42 16.37 -12.88
CA LEU A 117 -19.21 15.43 -13.70
C LEU A 117 -20.68 15.36 -13.26
N PHE A 118 -20.99 15.82 -12.04
CA PHE A 118 -22.32 15.77 -11.43
C PHE A 118 -22.99 17.14 -11.32
N GLU A 119 -22.32 18.23 -11.75
CA GLU A 119 -22.90 19.58 -11.72
C GLU A 119 -23.89 19.75 -12.87
N PRO A 120 -25.17 20.07 -12.58
CA PRO A 120 -26.14 20.42 -13.61
C PRO A 120 -25.83 21.83 -14.14
N GLY A 121 -25.57 21.93 -15.42
CA GLY A 121 -25.39 23.27 -16.05
C GLY A 121 -24.83 23.16 -17.47
N PRO A 122 -25.05 24.22 -18.31
CA PRO A 122 -24.47 24.23 -19.64
C PRO A 122 -22.95 24.30 -19.56
N ARG A 123 -22.26 23.36 -20.19
CA ARG A 123 -20.80 23.35 -20.33
C ARG A 123 -20.42 24.59 -21.16
N ARG A 124 -19.94 25.63 -20.51
CA ARG A 124 -19.45 26.85 -21.18
C ARG A 124 -18.05 26.55 -21.77
N GLY A 125 -17.96 26.62 -23.10
CA GLY A 125 -16.71 26.60 -23.84
C GLY A 125 -16.55 25.38 -24.76
N ALA A 126 -15.97 25.59 -25.93
CA ALA A 126 -15.67 24.58 -26.94
C ALA A 126 -14.41 23.72 -26.60
N GLY A 127 -13.98 23.74 -25.36
CA GLY A 127 -12.81 22.98 -24.89
C GLY A 127 -13.20 21.64 -24.28
N VAL A 128 -12.54 20.54 -24.69
CA VAL A 128 -12.65 19.23 -24.02
C VAL A 128 -11.86 19.29 -22.73
N ASN A 129 -12.56 19.35 -21.60
CA ASN A 129 -11.91 19.29 -20.28
C ASN A 129 -11.88 17.83 -19.82
N LEU A 130 -10.73 17.17 -20.01
CA LEU A 130 -10.50 15.78 -19.59
C LEU A 130 -10.00 15.75 -18.15
N GLU A 131 -10.84 15.32 -17.22
CA GLU A 131 -10.44 15.04 -15.84
C GLU A 131 -10.40 13.52 -15.62
N PRO A 132 -9.25 12.95 -15.20
CA PRO A 132 -9.12 11.51 -15.05
C PRO A 132 -9.90 10.99 -13.84
N ILE A 133 -10.45 9.80 -13.95
CA ILE A 133 -10.90 9.00 -12.83
C ILE A 133 -9.68 8.18 -12.37
N VAL A 134 -9.33 8.31 -11.09
CA VAL A 134 -8.20 7.58 -10.50
C VAL A 134 -8.72 6.45 -9.62
N VAL A 135 -8.12 5.27 -9.73
CA VAL A 135 -8.39 4.14 -8.83
C VAL A 135 -7.11 3.79 -8.10
N MET A 136 -7.15 3.86 -6.77
CA MET A 136 -6.06 3.46 -5.90
C MET A 136 -6.44 2.17 -5.17
N ASP A 137 -5.74 1.09 -5.50
CA ASP A 137 -5.91 -0.21 -4.85
C ASP A 137 -4.98 -0.34 -3.65
N THR A 138 -5.55 -0.75 -2.52
CA THR A 138 -4.80 -1.07 -1.30
C THR A 138 -5.15 -2.48 -0.83
N ILE A 139 -4.34 -3.00 0.10
CA ILE A 139 -4.57 -4.32 0.70
C ILE A 139 -4.83 -4.14 2.19
N LEU A 140 -6.01 -4.58 2.63
CA LEU A 140 -6.30 -4.79 4.04
C LEU A 140 -5.98 -6.25 4.38
N VAL A 141 -5.12 -6.43 5.37
CA VAL A 141 -4.78 -7.73 5.94
C VAL A 141 -5.48 -7.89 7.28
N VAL A 142 -6.32 -8.91 7.42
CA VAL A 142 -6.87 -9.31 8.73
C VAL A 142 -5.98 -10.41 9.28
N ARG A 143 -5.27 -10.10 10.37
CA ARG A 143 -4.33 -11.04 10.99
C ARG A 143 -5.06 -12.19 11.68
N PRO A 144 -4.40 -13.36 11.81
CA PRO A 144 -4.89 -14.47 12.62
C PRO A 144 -5.15 -14.05 14.06
N ARG A 145 -6.09 -14.67 14.75
CA ARG A 145 -6.38 -14.37 16.17
C ARG A 145 -5.31 -14.88 17.11
N GLN A 146 -4.63 -15.94 16.74
CA GLN A 146 -3.40 -16.42 17.40
C GLN A 146 -2.25 -16.31 16.39
N VAL A 147 -1.51 -15.22 16.48
CA VAL A 147 -0.36 -15.00 15.61
C VAL A 147 0.78 -15.90 16.02
N ASN A 148 1.25 -16.70 15.07
CA ASN A 148 2.53 -17.40 15.14
C ASN A 148 3.51 -16.67 14.20
N PHE A 149 4.34 -15.80 14.76
CA PHE A 149 5.41 -15.14 14.01
C PHE A 149 6.65 -16.02 14.00
N ALA A 150 6.96 -16.62 12.86
CA ALA A 150 8.09 -17.53 12.72
C ALA A 150 8.69 -17.42 11.31
N TYR A 151 10.02 -17.56 11.23
CA TYR A 151 10.75 -17.60 9.97
C TYR A 151 11.95 -18.53 10.04
N ARG A 152 12.46 -18.92 8.88
CA ARG A 152 13.68 -19.69 8.75
C ARG A 152 14.62 -19.03 7.76
N LEU A 153 15.79 -18.62 8.22
CA LEU A 153 16.88 -18.10 7.41
C LEU A 153 17.84 -19.24 7.06
N ASP A 154 18.17 -19.40 5.80
CA ASP A 154 19.24 -20.29 5.31
C ASP A 154 20.23 -19.45 4.51
N THR A 155 21.34 -19.06 5.16
CA THR A 155 22.37 -18.23 4.55
C THR A 155 23.20 -19.00 3.51
N GLN A 156 23.29 -20.34 3.61
CA GLN A 156 24.00 -21.15 2.64
C GLN A 156 23.21 -21.23 1.33
N ARG A 157 21.90 -21.43 1.40
CA ARG A 157 21.02 -21.46 0.23
C ARG A 157 20.62 -20.06 -0.23
N GLY A 158 20.81 -19.04 0.60
CA GLY A 158 20.38 -17.67 0.31
C GLY A 158 18.86 -17.52 0.33
N THR A 159 18.18 -18.18 1.28
CA THR A 159 16.71 -18.18 1.36
C THR A 159 16.21 -17.69 2.71
N LEU A 160 15.07 -16.99 2.69
CA LEU A 160 14.27 -16.69 3.86
C LEU A 160 12.86 -17.22 3.64
N THR A 161 12.35 -18.04 4.54
CA THR A 161 11.00 -18.61 4.49
C THR A 161 10.18 -18.11 5.66
N ASN A 162 8.95 -17.63 5.37
CA ASN A 162 7.96 -17.38 6.41
C ASN A 162 7.33 -18.72 6.83
N THR A 163 7.65 -19.21 8.03
CA THR A 163 7.13 -20.45 8.60
C THR A 163 5.98 -20.21 9.59
N GLY A 164 5.59 -18.94 9.77
CA GLY A 164 4.48 -18.54 10.61
C GLY A 164 3.13 -18.51 9.87
N ASN A 165 2.12 -17.89 10.49
CA ASN A 165 0.78 -17.75 9.95
C ASN A 165 0.37 -16.30 9.65
N THR A 166 1.32 -15.36 9.68
CA THR A 166 1.10 -13.95 9.38
C THR A 166 2.20 -13.39 8.50
N TYR A 167 1.87 -12.42 7.63
CA TYR A 167 2.85 -11.81 6.74
C TYR A 167 3.80 -10.88 7.47
N PHE A 168 4.96 -10.70 6.89
CA PHE A 168 5.92 -9.66 7.24
C PHE A 168 6.63 -9.15 5.98
N LYS A 169 7.32 -8.01 6.10
CA LYS A 169 8.22 -7.53 5.07
C LYS A 169 9.64 -7.96 5.41
N PHE A 170 10.40 -8.32 4.39
CA PHE A 170 11.83 -8.58 4.51
C PHE A 170 12.59 -7.48 3.78
N LEU A 171 13.38 -6.70 4.48
CA LEU A 171 14.27 -5.68 3.94
C LEU A 171 15.70 -6.24 3.91
N LEU A 172 16.26 -6.32 2.71
CA LEU A 172 17.64 -6.74 2.47
C LEU A 172 18.45 -5.54 1.96
N LYS A 173 19.43 -5.09 2.73
CA LYS A 173 20.34 -4.03 2.33
C LYS A 173 21.65 -4.60 1.80
N PRO A 174 22.25 -4.02 0.73
CA PRO A 174 23.47 -4.57 0.12
C PRO A 174 24.72 -4.46 1.01
N GLY A 175 24.72 -3.54 1.98
CA GLY A 175 25.84 -3.34 2.91
C GLY A 175 25.40 -2.92 4.30
N CYS A 176 26.34 -2.87 5.25
CA CYS A 176 26.05 -2.50 6.63
C CYS A 176 25.73 -1.00 6.81
N ASN A 177 26.20 -0.16 5.90
CA ASN A 177 25.98 1.30 5.93
C ASN A 177 24.99 1.78 4.84
N SER A 178 24.33 0.85 4.14
CA SER A 178 23.37 1.19 3.09
C SER A 178 22.08 1.78 3.69
N THR A 179 21.46 2.70 2.93
CA THR A 179 20.17 3.29 3.28
C THR A 179 19.02 2.30 3.02
N ASP A 180 17.80 2.62 3.45
CA ASP A 180 16.63 1.77 3.20
C ASP A 180 16.23 1.79 1.73
N GLU A 181 16.46 2.92 1.04
CA GLU A 181 16.17 3.11 -0.39
C GLU A 181 17.06 2.25 -1.30
N GLU A 182 18.29 1.91 -0.85
CA GLU A 182 19.18 1.01 -1.57
C GLU A 182 18.82 -0.46 -1.37
N GLY A 183 17.94 -0.74 -0.42
CA GLY A 183 17.50 -2.07 -0.07
C GLY A 183 16.39 -2.62 -0.97
N VAL A 184 16.28 -3.93 -0.99
CA VAL A 184 15.17 -4.65 -1.62
C VAL A 184 14.18 -5.07 -0.54
N THR A 185 12.91 -4.72 -0.73
CA THR A 185 11.83 -5.09 0.20
C THR A 185 10.91 -6.11 -0.44
N GLU A 186 10.77 -7.26 0.22
CA GLU A 186 9.88 -8.35 -0.17
C GLU A 186 8.78 -8.56 0.85
N TYR A 187 7.56 -8.87 0.39
CA TYR A 187 6.43 -9.22 1.24
C TYR A 187 6.30 -10.75 1.29
N LEU A 188 6.51 -11.35 2.45
CA LEU A 188 6.40 -12.79 2.65
C LEU A 188 5.13 -13.13 3.42
N ARG A 189 4.18 -13.76 2.73
CA ARG A 189 2.98 -14.36 3.32
C ARG A 189 3.33 -15.67 4.01
N PRO A 190 2.45 -16.25 4.82
CA PRO A 190 2.60 -17.60 5.34
C PRO A 190 2.97 -18.61 4.25
N GLY A 191 4.08 -19.30 4.43
CA GLY A 191 4.62 -20.29 3.49
C GLY A 191 5.48 -19.74 2.36
N ASP A 192 5.54 -18.42 2.13
CA ASP A 192 6.37 -17.85 1.08
C ASP A 192 7.86 -17.98 1.41
N THR A 193 8.67 -18.18 0.36
CA THR A 193 10.12 -18.21 0.42
C THR A 193 10.69 -17.24 -0.61
N VAL A 194 11.55 -16.34 -0.16
CA VAL A 194 12.38 -15.52 -1.04
C VAL A 194 13.76 -16.14 -1.17
N THR A 195 14.31 -16.10 -2.39
CA THR A 195 15.70 -16.48 -2.68
C THR A 195 16.43 -15.27 -3.23
N HIS A 196 17.49 -14.84 -2.58
CA HIS A 196 18.26 -13.68 -3.01
C HIS A 196 19.76 -13.86 -2.67
N ALA A 197 20.63 -13.55 -3.64
CA ALA A 197 22.07 -13.71 -3.45
C ALA A 197 22.63 -12.90 -2.27
N GLY A 198 22.08 -11.71 -2.03
CA GLY A 198 22.45 -10.83 -0.91
C GLY A 198 22.22 -11.44 0.47
N ILE A 199 21.37 -12.47 0.60
CA ILE A 199 21.18 -13.19 1.88
C ILE A 199 22.47 -13.90 2.29
N ARG A 200 23.29 -14.34 1.33
CA ARG A 200 24.59 -14.99 1.55
C ARG A 200 25.70 -14.01 1.90
N LEU A 201 25.51 -12.75 1.59
CA LEU A 201 26.55 -11.71 1.70
C LEU A 201 26.45 -10.99 3.06
N LYS A 202 27.55 -10.34 3.45
CA LYS A 202 27.54 -9.40 4.58
C LYS A 202 26.69 -8.19 4.21
N GLY A 203 25.71 -7.86 5.03
CA GLY A 203 24.76 -6.77 4.81
C GLY A 203 23.65 -6.79 5.85
N GLN A 204 22.92 -5.69 5.99
CA GLN A 204 21.80 -5.60 6.93
C GLN A 204 20.57 -6.35 6.39
N LYS A 205 19.99 -7.18 7.24
CA LYS A 205 18.80 -7.98 6.94
C LYS A 205 17.78 -7.80 8.06
N PHE A 206 16.62 -7.24 7.73
CA PHE A 206 15.57 -7.00 8.70
C PHE A 206 14.27 -7.65 8.27
N ILE A 207 13.54 -8.15 9.23
CA ILE A 207 12.11 -8.37 9.12
C ILE A 207 11.40 -7.14 9.70
N ILE A 208 10.47 -6.57 8.94
CA ILE A 208 9.60 -5.49 9.41
C ILE A 208 8.24 -6.11 9.72
N TYR A 209 7.91 -6.14 11.01
CA TYR A 209 6.67 -6.68 11.53
C TYR A 209 6.06 -5.71 12.55
N ASN A 210 4.82 -5.28 12.33
CA ASN A 210 4.14 -4.27 13.13
C ASN A 210 5.01 -3.01 13.33
N ASP A 211 5.55 -2.49 12.22
CA ASP A 211 6.42 -1.32 12.15
C ASP A 211 7.71 -1.41 13.00
N LYS A 212 8.06 -2.62 13.48
CA LYS A 212 9.30 -2.90 14.19
C LYS A 212 10.30 -3.59 13.25
N PHE A 213 11.55 -3.12 13.31
CA PHE A 213 12.67 -3.72 12.60
C PHE A 213 13.30 -4.81 13.48
N ILE A 214 13.26 -6.05 13.03
CA ILE A 214 13.84 -7.21 13.68
C ILE A 214 15.05 -7.65 12.86
N SER A 215 16.26 -7.54 13.42
CA SER A 215 17.47 -8.03 12.75
C SER A 215 17.41 -9.56 12.61
N VAL A 216 17.67 -10.06 11.39
CA VAL A 216 17.58 -11.50 11.07
C VAL A 216 18.92 -12.19 11.28
N ASP A 217 20.02 -11.45 11.18
CA ASP A 217 21.35 -11.94 11.45
C ASP A 217 22.21 -10.85 12.15
N ARG A 218 23.44 -11.22 12.54
CA ARG A 218 24.39 -10.35 13.21
C ARG A 218 25.54 -9.91 12.31
N SER A 219 25.41 -10.05 10.99
CA SER A 219 26.50 -9.83 10.06
C SER A 219 27.05 -8.38 10.04
N CYS A 220 26.31 -7.43 10.62
CA CYS A 220 26.67 -6.02 10.72
C CYS A 220 26.73 -5.49 12.16
N LEU A 221 26.83 -6.34 13.17
CA LEU A 221 26.87 -5.94 14.59
C LEU A 221 28.29 -5.96 15.18
N ASP A 222 29.34 -6.01 14.35
CA ASP A 222 30.75 -5.96 14.76
C ASP A 222 31.25 -4.53 14.96
#